data_5256e2047986c3f361f0f326544561da
#
_entry.id   5256e2047986c3f361f0f326544561da
#
_cell.length_a   1.000
_cell.length_b   1.000
_cell.length_c   1.000
_cell.angle_alpha   90.00
_cell.angle_beta   90.00
_cell.angle_gamma   90.00
#
_symmetry.space_group_name_H-M   'P 1'
#
loop_
_entity.id
_entity.type
_entity.pdbx_description
1 polymer ?
#
loop_
_entity_poly.entity_id
_entity_poly.type
_entity_poly.pdbx_seq_one_letter_code
_entity_poly.pdbx_strand_id
1 'polypeptide(L)'
;HTLATFSQIEETFPYHFATSTPQPMILLGGTGVGKTSFVYTQMRKALAESLGLTADDLGFVVEKMAGRDAQEFAGTPLPVKDKAGRHQMEYTKPPLLLKVEQTGKEFGIIFLDEAPAADQSVQKVARDMFDRNEHSLGGWPLPQGWFVCAAGNRSSDKSGANRLLAHLTDTVCIYEVQQSVPDWCIWADKNDVHPLIIACATQHGEDGFFAEMPPASYEQYNSFRSITNASVHLTNYLNKHGQDADINKGVVKRMIESNIGSVATQTLVNFSVLREHVPTGLQIQADPEMCEIPDNTGYQMLAANSAVTSAVTADSADRAFLYILRITTADISINSARRLQKIMALNDWSTNSVLVSQFNQKYAEAL
;
A
#
# COMPACT_ATOMS: atom_id res chain seq x y z
N HIS A 1 -18.16 13.83 0.36
CA HIS A 1 -16.99 13.00 0.64
C HIS A 1 -15.76 13.90 0.71
N THR A 2 -14.84 13.58 1.61
CA THR A 2 -13.57 14.30 1.71
C THR A 2 -12.58 13.66 0.76
N LEU A 3 -12.09 14.43 -0.21
CA LEU A 3 -11.02 14.00 -1.11
C LEU A 3 -9.70 14.10 -0.36
N ALA A 4 -8.95 13.00 -0.28
CA ALA A 4 -7.68 12.94 0.45
C ALA A 4 -6.74 11.87 -0.10
N THR A 5 -5.43 12.10 0.00
CA THR A 5 -4.41 11.09 -0.26
C THR A 5 -4.29 10.14 0.95
N PHE A 6 -3.60 9.01 0.79
CA PHE A 6 -3.38 8.11 1.91
C PHE A 6 -2.59 8.75 3.05
N SER A 7 -1.59 9.57 2.76
CA SER A 7 -0.84 10.30 3.78
C SER A 7 -1.74 11.25 4.58
N GLN A 8 -2.63 11.98 3.91
CA GLN A 8 -3.59 12.87 4.59
C GLN A 8 -4.61 12.10 5.44
N ILE A 9 -5.02 10.89 5.01
CA ILE A 9 -5.89 10.03 5.84
C ILE A 9 -5.12 9.52 7.05
N GLU A 10 -3.87 9.11 6.88
CA GLU A 10 -3.00 8.63 7.97
C GLU A 10 -2.80 9.70 9.05
N GLU A 11 -2.67 10.98 8.70
CA GLU A 11 -2.61 12.10 9.64
C GLU A 11 -3.83 12.20 10.57
N THR A 12 -4.98 11.64 10.18
CA THR A 12 -6.20 11.62 11.01
C THR A 12 -6.21 10.51 12.06
N PHE A 13 -5.41 9.46 11.90
CA PHE A 13 -5.47 8.25 12.74
C PHE A 13 -5.22 8.50 14.23
N PRO A 14 -4.28 9.35 14.67
CA PRO A 14 -4.08 9.65 16.08
C PRO A 14 -5.33 10.20 16.76
N TYR A 15 -6.16 10.93 16.02
CA TYR A 15 -7.42 11.47 16.51
C TYR A 15 -8.58 10.49 16.35
N HIS A 16 -8.59 9.74 15.24
CA HIS A 16 -9.64 8.79 14.92
C HIS A 16 -9.66 7.60 15.89
N PHE A 17 -8.49 7.08 16.23
CA PHE A 17 -8.31 5.94 17.14
C PHE A 17 -8.12 6.35 18.62
N ALA A 18 -8.23 7.62 18.96
CA ALA A 18 -8.15 8.10 20.36
C ALA A 18 -9.38 7.78 21.22
N THR A 19 -10.38 7.09 20.66
CA THR A 19 -11.63 6.71 21.33
C THR A 19 -11.76 5.19 21.43
N SER A 20 -12.46 4.72 22.47
CA SER A 20 -12.73 3.29 22.67
C SER A 20 -13.64 2.67 21.58
N THR A 21 -14.39 3.49 20.89
CA THR A 21 -15.30 3.09 19.80
C THR A 21 -15.09 3.97 18.57
N PRO A 22 -14.00 3.74 17.80
CA PRO A 22 -13.73 4.52 16.59
C PRO A 22 -14.89 4.43 15.59
N GLN A 23 -15.21 5.54 14.94
CA GLN A 23 -16.25 5.56 13.92
C GLN A 23 -15.82 4.71 12.73
N PRO A 24 -16.64 3.79 12.20
CA PRO A 24 -16.31 3.01 11.02
C PRO A 24 -15.95 3.89 9.82
N MET A 25 -15.11 3.37 8.94
CA MET A 25 -14.53 4.15 7.83
C MET A 25 -14.83 3.48 6.50
N ILE A 26 -15.12 4.28 5.47
CA ILE A 26 -15.24 3.81 4.08
C ILE A 26 -14.25 4.55 3.19
N LEU A 27 -13.44 3.79 2.45
CA LEU A 27 -12.46 4.28 1.50
C LEU A 27 -12.98 4.07 0.06
N LEU A 28 -13.34 5.14 -0.62
CA LEU A 28 -13.75 5.10 -2.03
C LEU A 28 -12.61 5.56 -2.93
N GLY A 29 -12.36 4.88 -4.03
CA GLY A 29 -11.29 5.30 -4.94
C GLY A 29 -11.10 4.34 -6.10
N GLY A 30 -10.29 4.73 -7.07
CA GLY A 30 -10.03 3.97 -8.28
C GLY A 30 -9.52 2.55 -8.03
N THR A 31 -9.72 1.69 -9.02
CA THR A 31 -9.19 0.31 -8.98
C THR A 31 -7.65 0.35 -8.95
N GLY A 32 -7.05 -0.45 -8.09
CA GLY A 32 -5.58 -0.59 -8.04
C GLY A 32 -4.83 0.54 -7.34
N VAL A 33 -5.53 1.51 -6.72
CA VAL A 33 -4.89 2.63 -5.99
C VAL A 33 -4.22 2.20 -4.67
N GLY A 34 -4.53 1.00 -4.15
CA GLY A 34 -3.85 0.47 -2.95
C GLY A 34 -4.70 0.46 -1.67
N LYS A 35 -6.04 0.66 -1.74
CA LYS A 35 -6.93 0.71 -0.56
C LYS A 35 -6.75 -0.47 0.40
N THR A 36 -6.76 -1.70 -0.11
CA THR A 36 -6.60 -2.91 0.72
C THR A 36 -5.22 -2.97 1.39
N SER A 37 -4.16 -2.60 0.66
CA SER A 37 -2.80 -2.52 1.21
C SER A 37 -2.70 -1.48 2.31
N PHE A 38 -3.29 -0.29 2.11
CA PHE A 38 -3.31 0.78 3.09
C PHE A 38 -3.98 0.37 4.41
N VAL A 39 -5.13 -0.31 4.34
CA VAL A 39 -5.81 -0.80 5.55
C VAL A 39 -4.99 -1.88 6.25
N TYR A 40 -4.41 -2.80 5.48
CA TYR A 40 -3.61 -3.89 6.04
C TYR A 40 -2.30 -3.40 6.70
N THR A 41 -1.67 -2.39 6.15
CA THR A 41 -0.37 -1.90 6.62
C THR A 41 -0.52 -0.69 7.55
N GLN A 42 -0.83 0.49 7.02
CA GLN A 42 -0.81 1.75 7.77
C GLN A 42 -1.94 1.83 8.81
N MET A 43 -3.18 1.53 8.42
CA MET A 43 -4.30 1.61 9.35
C MET A 43 -4.19 0.58 10.48
N ARG A 44 -3.81 -0.66 10.16
CA ARG A 44 -3.60 -1.72 11.15
C ARG A 44 -2.49 -1.35 12.14
N LYS A 45 -1.39 -0.76 11.65
CA LYS A 45 -0.31 -0.27 12.49
C LYS A 45 -0.77 0.86 13.42
N ALA A 46 -1.47 1.85 12.89
CA ALA A 46 -1.96 2.97 13.69
C ALA A 46 -2.97 2.55 14.76
N LEU A 47 -3.87 1.61 14.43
CA LEU A 47 -4.80 1.03 15.42
C LEU A 47 -4.02 0.28 16.52
N ALA A 48 -3.02 -0.51 16.16
CA ALA A 48 -2.18 -1.23 17.12
C ALA A 48 -1.47 -0.26 18.08
N GLU A 49 -0.83 0.79 17.53
CA GLU A 49 -0.14 1.81 18.32
C GLU A 49 -1.09 2.52 19.28
N SER A 50 -2.33 2.82 18.88
CA SER A 50 -3.34 3.44 19.75
C SER A 50 -3.75 2.56 20.93
N LEU A 51 -3.61 1.24 20.79
CA LEU A 51 -3.89 0.24 21.81
C LEU A 51 -2.65 -0.18 22.62
N GLY A 52 -1.46 0.36 22.31
CA GLY A 52 -0.20 -0.06 22.91
C GLY A 52 0.24 -1.47 22.50
N LEU A 53 -0.18 -1.92 21.31
CA LEU A 53 0.08 -3.23 20.73
C LEU A 53 0.96 -3.13 19.48
N THR A 54 1.40 -4.28 18.95
CA THR A 54 2.02 -4.37 17.63
C THR A 54 1.00 -4.77 16.57
N ALA A 55 1.29 -4.52 15.29
CA ALA A 55 0.39 -4.91 14.21
C ALA A 55 0.13 -6.44 14.19
N ASP A 56 1.09 -7.26 14.63
CA ASP A 56 0.94 -8.72 14.68
C ASP A 56 0.02 -9.19 15.80
N ASP A 57 -0.25 -8.37 16.80
CA ASP A 57 -1.21 -8.65 17.85
C ASP A 57 -2.66 -8.45 17.39
N LEU A 58 -2.89 -7.73 16.30
CA LEU A 58 -4.22 -7.49 15.74
C LEU A 58 -4.61 -8.56 14.73
N GLY A 59 -5.87 -9.00 14.83
CA GLY A 59 -6.53 -9.78 13.78
C GLY A 59 -6.82 -8.91 12.55
N PHE A 60 -6.86 -9.54 11.38
CA PHE A 60 -7.26 -8.90 10.14
C PHE A 60 -8.11 -9.86 9.32
N VAL A 61 -9.38 -9.55 9.17
CA VAL A 61 -10.33 -10.39 8.42
C VAL A 61 -10.84 -9.60 7.24
N VAL A 62 -10.65 -10.15 6.05
CA VAL A 62 -11.15 -9.57 4.79
C VAL A 62 -12.39 -10.34 4.35
N GLU A 63 -13.45 -9.62 4.03
CA GLU A 63 -14.66 -10.18 3.43
C GLU A 63 -15.03 -9.33 2.20
N LYS A 64 -15.19 -10.01 1.05
CA LYS A 64 -15.72 -9.37 -0.15
C LYS A 64 -17.23 -9.34 -0.05
N MET A 65 -17.81 -8.17 -0.19
CA MET A 65 -19.26 -8.00 -0.16
C MET A 65 -19.92 -8.24 -1.52
N ALA A 66 -19.22 -7.95 -2.61
CA ALA A 66 -19.72 -8.18 -3.96
C ALA A 66 -19.91 -9.68 -4.24
N GLY A 67 -21.01 -10.03 -4.90
CA GLY A 67 -21.34 -11.41 -5.27
C GLY A 67 -21.76 -12.30 -4.09
N ARG A 68 -22.02 -11.72 -2.91
CA ARG A 68 -22.57 -12.43 -1.76
C ARG A 68 -24.10 -12.37 -1.76
N ASP A 69 -24.71 -13.43 -1.22
CA ASP A 69 -26.11 -13.44 -0.85
C ASP A 69 -26.29 -12.87 0.58
N ALA A 70 -27.39 -12.12 0.79
CA ALA A 70 -27.65 -11.52 2.09
C ALA A 70 -27.79 -12.56 3.22
N GLN A 71 -28.33 -13.74 2.93
CA GLN A 71 -28.48 -14.83 3.91
C GLN A 71 -27.12 -15.47 4.22
N GLU A 72 -26.25 -15.65 3.23
CA GLU A 72 -24.89 -16.12 3.45
C GLU A 72 -24.09 -15.14 4.32
N PHE A 73 -24.28 -13.84 4.07
CA PHE A 73 -23.57 -12.79 4.80
C PHE A 73 -24.04 -12.67 6.25
N ALA A 74 -25.37 -12.74 6.49
CA ALA A 74 -25.99 -12.53 7.80
C ALA A 74 -26.16 -13.80 8.66
N GLY A 75 -25.99 -14.97 8.06
CA GLY A 75 -26.36 -16.26 8.64
C GLY A 75 -27.66 -16.80 8.08
N THR A 76 -27.75 -18.13 8.00
CA THR A 76 -28.90 -18.83 7.42
C THR A 76 -29.96 -19.10 8.49
N PRO A 77 -31.25 -18.80 8.23
CA PRO A 77 -32.32 -19.15 9.15
C PRO A 77 -32.56 -20.66 9.15
N LEU A 78 -32.58 -21.25 10.34
CA LEU A 78 -32.87 -22.67 10.56
C LEU A 78 -34.14 -22.82 11.40
N PRO A 79 -35.10 -23.67 10.99
CA PRO A 79 -36.27 -23.99 11.82
C PRO A 79 -35.82 -24.91 12.98
N VAL A 80 -35.98 -24.47 14.19
CA VAL A 80 -35.71 -25.25 15.41
C VAL A 80 -37.00 -25.36 16.22
N LYS A 81 -37.04 -26.36 17.14
CA LYS A 81 -38.12 -26.48 18.10
C LYS A 81 -37.67 -25.95 19.47
N ASP A 82 -38.45 -25.07 20.06
CA ASP A 82 -38.23 -24.63 21.44
C ASP A 82 -38.52 -25.77 22.44
N LYS A 83 -38.22 -25.52 23.70
CA LYS A 83 -38.48 -26.49 24.77
C LYS A 83 -39.96 -26.90 24.94
N ALA A 84 -40.88 -26.14 24.39
CA ALA A 84 -42.31 -26.41 24.35
C ALA A 84 -42.76 -27.12 23.05
N GLY A 85 -41.83 -27.45 22.15
CA GLY A 85 -42.11 -28.10 20.88
C GLY A 85 -42.61 -27.18 19.77
N ARG A 86 -42.63 -25.85 19.97
CA ARG A 86 -43.06 -24.88 19.00
C ARG A 86 -41.93 -24.57 18.04
N HIS A 87 -42.29 -24.44 16.74
CA HIS A 87 -41.29 -24.04 15.72
C HIS A 87 -40.94 -22.56 15.88
N GLN A 88 -39.63 -22.29 15.91
CA GLN A 88 -39.04 -20.96 15.83
C GLN A 88 -37.91 -20.95 14.82
N MET A 89 -37.52 -19.79 14.34
CA MET A 89 -36.37 -19.62 13.46
C MET A 89 -35.19 -19.15 14.28
N GLU A 90 -34.07 -19.89 14.19
CA GLU A 90 -32.78 -19.45 14.71
C GLU A 90 -31.84 -19.20 13.54
N TYR A 91 -31.01 -18.17 13.66
CA TYR A 91 -30.04 -17.85 12.62
C TYR A 91 -28.67 -18.43 12.99
N THR A 92 -28.04 -19.10 12.04
CA THR A 92 -26.65 -19.52 12.22
C THR A 92 -25.75 -18.32 12.42
N LYS A 93 -24.67 -18.51 13.13
CA LYS A 93 -23.66 -17.46 13.26
C LYS A 93 -23.08 -17.11 11.90
N PRO A 94 -22.98 -15.80 11.53
CA PRO A 94 -22.43 -15.37 10.27
C PRO A 94 -21.01 -15.91 10.02
N PRO A 95 -20.68 -16.41 8.80
CA PRO A 95 -19.35 -16.92 8.48
C PRO A 95 -18.23 -15.91 8.75
N LEU A 96 -18.49 -14.61 8.57
CA LEU A 96 -17.56 -13.55 8.89
C LEU A 96 -17.17 -13.55 10.38
N LEU A 97 -18.14 -13.69 11.28
CA LEU A 97 -17.87 -13.74 12.72
C LEU A 97 -17.11 -15.00 13.13
N LEU A 98 -17.35 -16.12 12.44
CA LEU A 98 -16.56 -17.34 12.65
C LEU A 98 -15.09 -17.13 12.25
N LYS A 99 -14.84 -16.42 11.13
CA LYS A 99 -13.47 -16.05 10.73
C LYS A 99 -12.80 -15.15 11.77
N VAL A 100 -13.53 -14.17 12.31
CA VAL A 100 -13.02 -13.30 13.37
C VAL A 100 -12.61 -14.13 14.60
N GLU A 101 -13.46 -15.03 15.08
CA GLU A 101 -13.16 -15.92 16.20
C GLU A 101 -11.95 -16.84 15.95
N GLN A 102 -11.85 -17.38 14.74
CA GLN A 102 -10.72 -18.24 14.34
C GLN A 102 -9.36 -17.54 14.40
N THR A 103 -9.30 -16.21 14.34
CA THR A 103 -8.05 -15.49 14.53
C THR A 103 -7.48 -15.63 15.94
N GLY A 104 -8.33 -15.89 16.92
CA GLY A 104 -7.97 -15.90 18.34
C GLY A 104 -7.50 -14.55 18.89
N LYS A 105 -7.73 -13.45 18.15
CA LYS A 105 -7.31 -12.10 18.54
C LYS A 105 -8.44 -11.33 19.19
N GLU A 106 -8.09 -10.60 20.26
CA GLU A 106 -9.04 -9.74 20.98
C GLU A 106 -9.35 -8.46 20.21
N PHE A 107 -8.35 -7.92 19.52
CA PHE A 107 -8.45 -6.69 18.73
C PHE A 107 -8.17 -6.97 17.26
N GLY A 108 -8.76 -6.18 16.36
CA GLY A 108 -8.50 -6.35 14.95
C GLY A 108 -9.28 -5.41 14.04
N ILE A 109 -9.18 -5.68 12.75
CA ILE A 109 -9.92 -4.98 11.69
C ILE A 109 -10.76 -5.99 10.92
N ILE A 110 -12.05 -5.70 10.77
CA ILE A 110 -12.93 -6.31 9.78
C ILE A 110 -12.90 -5.40 8.55
N PHE A 111 -12.34 -5.89 7.48
CA PHE A 111 -12.24 -5.15 6.22
C PHE A 111 -13.23 -5.71 5.20
N LEU A 112 -14.22 -4.88 4.85
CA LEU A 112 -15.27 -5.19 3.88
C LEU A 112 -14.88 -4.62 2.51
N ASP A 113 -14.36 -5.48 1.63
CA ASP A 113 -13.93 -5.06 0.29
C ASP A 113 -15.10 -5.07 -0.70
N GLU A 114 -15.01 -4.22 -1.72
CA GLU A 114 -16.00 -4.07 -2.78
C GLU A 114 -17.41 -3.71 -2.26
N ALA A 115 -17.52 -2.99 -1.14
CA ALA A 115 -18.80 -2.67 -0.50
C ALA A 115 -19.82 -1.96 -1.41
N PRO A 116 -19.44 -0.98 -2.27
CA PRO A 116 -20.37 -0.37 -3.21
C PRO A 116 -20.84 -1.30 -4.35
N ALA A 117 -20.09 -2.38 -4.62
CA ALA A 117 -20.47 -3.36 -5.64
C ALA A 117 -21.44 -4.45 -5.12
N ALA A 118 -21.68 -4.46 -3.81
CA ALA A 118 -22.63 -5.39 -3.19
C ALA A 118 -24.07 -5.04 -3.53
N ASP A 119 -24.91 -6.05 -3.61
CA ASP A 119 -26.34 -5.86 -3.74
C ASP A 119 -26.92 -5.08 -2.56
N GLN A 120 -28.00 -4.34 -2.79
CA GLN A 120 -28.65 -3.54 -1.76
C GLN A 120 -29.12 -4.38 -0.55
N SER A 121 -29.49 -5.64 -0.77
CA SER A 121 -29.84 -6.59 0.29
C SER A 121 -28.67 -6.87 1.23
N VAL A 122 -27.47 -7.07 0.68
CA VAL A 122 -26.23 -7.26 1.46
C VAL A 122 -25.82 -5.98 2.19
N GLN A 123 -25.92 -4.82 1.51
CA GLN A 123 -25.65 -3.52 2.15
C GLN A 123 -26.60 -3.24 3.32
N LYS A 124 -27.88 -3.62 3.20
CA LYS A 124 -28.87 -3.49 4.28
C LYS A 124 -28.51 -4.35 5.50
N VAL A 125 -28.08 -5.56 5.28
CA VAL A 125 -27.68 -6.49 6.37
C VAL A 125 -26.39 -6.02 7.03
N ALA A 126 -25.44 -5.49 6.26
CA ALA A 126 -24.19 -4.95 6.78
C ALA A 126 -24.34 -3.64 7.55
N ARG A 127 -25.48 -2.97 7.48
CA ARG A 127 -25.71 -1.66 8.08
C ARG A 127 -25.32 -1.60 9.55
N ASP A 128 -25.78 -2.57 10.33
CA ASP A 128 -25.62 -2.58 11.78
C ASP A 128 -24.16 -2.75 12.21
N MET A 129 -23.29 -3.26 11.32
CA MET A 129 -21.84 -3.29 11.52
C MET A 129 -21.22 -1.88 11.51
N PHE A 130 -21.81 -0.95 10.78
CA PHE A 130 -21.36 0.43 10.66
C PHE A 130 -22.01 1.37 11.68
N ASP A 131 -22.97 0.87 12.47
CA ASP A 131 -23.56 1.63 13.57
C ASP A 131 -22.77 1.37 14.85
N ARG A 132 -22.26 2.44 15.48
CA ARG A 132 -21.47 2.35 16.73
C ARG A 132 -22.25 1.81 17.90
N ASN A 133 -23.58 1.94 17.90
CA ASN A 133 -24.45 1.49 18.99
C ASN A 133 -24.89 0.05 18.78
N GLU A 134 -25.23 -0.34 17.55
CA GLU A 134 -25.68 -1.68 17.20
C GLU A 134 -24.50 -2.66 17.12
N HIS A 135 -23.45 -2.29 16.43
CA HIS A 135 -22.20 -3.03 16.26
C HIS A 135 -22.41 -4.55 16.16
N SER A 136 -23.24 -4.95 15.18
CA SER A 136 -23.72 -6.33 15.03
C SER A 136 -23.84 -6.76 13.56
N LEU A 137 -23.92 -8.06 13.34
CA LEU A 137 -24.19 -8.66 12.02
C LEU A 137 -25.22 -9.78 12.16
N GLY A 138 -26.36 -9.67 11.49
CA GLY A 138 -27.42 -10.67 11.55
C GLY A 138 -27.95 -10.94 12.97
N GLY A 139 -27.94 -9.91 13.83
CA GLY A 139 -28.33 -10.01 15.24
C GLY A 139 -27.25 -10.56 16.18
N TRP A 140 -26.07 -10.92 15.63
CA TRP A 140 -24.94 -11.34 16.43
C TRP A 140 -24.02 -10.14 16.71
N PRO A 141 -23.63 -9.85 17.96
CA PRO A 141 -22.73 -8.75 18.27
C PRO A 141 -21.34 -8.98 17.65
N LEU A 142 -20.74 -7.94 17.12
CA LEU A 142 -19.33 -7.92 16.76
C LEU A 142 -18.48 -7.87 18.05
N PRO A 143 -17.33 -8.51 18.09
CA PRO A 143 -16.46 -8.40 19.24
C PRO A 143 -16.01 -6.96 19.48
N GLN A 144 -16.05 -6.53 20.73
CA GLN A 144 -15.49 -5.24 21.12
C GLN A 144 -13.99 -5.22 20.80
N GLY A 145 -13.48 -4.11 20.34
CA GLY A 145 -12.07 -4.00 19.91
C GLY A 145 -11.83 -4.32 18.43
N TRP A 146 -12.85 -4.73 17.68
CA TRP A 146 -12.77 -4.93 16.24
C TRP A 146 -13.32 -3.73 15.48
N PHE A 147 -12.41 -3.05 14.79
CA PHE A 147 -12.73 -1.89 13.95
C PHE A 147 -13.28 -2.32 12.59
N VAL A 148 -14.35 -1.67 12.14
CA VAL A 148 -14.96 -1.94 10.83
C VAL A 148 -14.48 -0.90 9.83
N CYS A 149 -13.87 -1.36 8.75
CA CYS A 149 -13.49 -0.54 7.62
C CYS A 149 -14.00 -1.17 6.33
N ALA A 150 -14.51 -0.37 5.41
CA ALA A 150 -14.90 -0.84 4.10
C ALA A 150 -14.16 -0.10 2.99
N ALA A 151 -14.07 -0.72 1.83
CA ALA A 151 -13.55 -0.06 0.65
C ALA A 151 -14.32 -0.45 -0.60
N GLY A 152 -14.18 0.37 -1.63
CA GLY A 152 -14.70 0.07 -2.95
C GLY A 152 -14.39 1.14 -3.98
N ASN A 153 -14.87 0.90 -5.19
CA ASN A 153 -14.71 1.86 -6.27
C ASN A 153 -15.79 2.92 -6.21
N ARG A 154 -15.51 4.08 -6.77
CA ARG A 154 -16.51 5.15 -6.93
C ARG A 154 -17.53 4.76 -7.98
N SER A 155 -18.74 5.27 -7.85
CA SER A 155 -19.78 5.10 -8.90
C SER A 155 -19.36 5.71 -10.25
N SER A 156 -18.51 6.73 -10.23
CA SER A 156 -17.92 7.36 -11.42
C SER A 156 -16.94 6.47 -12.18
N ASP A 157 -16.33 5.47 -11.52
CA ASP A 157 -15.26 4.65 -12.09
C ASP A 157 -15.75 3.57 -13.08
N LYS A 158 -17.06 3.55 -13.41
CA LYS A 158 -17.70 2.58 -14.32
C LYS A 158 -17.36 1.10 -14.02
N SER A 159 -17.04 0.79 -12.77
CA SER A 159 -16.57 -0.50 -12.29
C SER A 159 -17.69 -1.41 -11.74
N GLY A 160 -18.97 -1.13 -12.08
CA GLY A 160 -20.10 -1.87 -11.55
C GLY A 160 -20.47 -1.49 -10.10
N ALA A 161 -19.89 -0.42 -9.57
CA ALA A 161 -20.22 0.06 -8.24
C ALA A 161 -21.64 0.66 -8.20
N ASN A 162 -22.45 0.15 -7.28
CA ASN A 162 -23.76 0.71 -6.95
C ASN A 162 -23.58 1.94 -6.04
N ARG A 163 -24.66 2.72 -5.89
CA ARG A 163 -24.68 3.79 -4.90
C ARG A 163 -24.76 3.18 -3.50
N LEU A 164 -23.89 3.63 -2.59
CA LEU A 164 -24.03 3.31 -1.18
C LEU A 164 -25.38 3.81 -0.66
N LEU A 165 -26.05 3.01 0.15
CA LEU A 165 -27.32 3.39 0.74
C LEU A 165 -27.13 4.57 1.70
N ALA A 166 -28.04 5.54 1.67
CA ALA A 166 -27.92 6.78 2.45
C ALA A 166 -27.74 6.54 3.96
N HIS A 167 -28.36 5.50 4.50
CA HIS A 167 -28.23 5.16 5.92
C HIS A 167 -26.88 4.55 6.31
N LEU A 168 -26.01 4.22 5.35
CA LEU A 168 -24.60 3.86 5.64
C LEU A 168 -23.70 5.10 5.66
N THR A 169 -24.11 6.17 5.01
CA THR A 169 -23.26 7.35 4.82
C THR A 169 -23.31 8.35 5.97
N ASP A 170 -24.29 8.28 6.86
CA ASP A 170 -24.44 9.18 8.00
C ASP A 170 -23.78 8.66 9.29
N THR A 171 -23.45 7.37 9.34
CA THR A 171 -22.82 6.72 10.50
C THR A 171 -21.30 6.53 10.37
N VAL A 172 -20.72 6.77 9.19
CA VAL A 172 -19.34 6.46 8.87
C VAL A 172 -18.51 7.67 8.44
N CYS A 173 -17.18 7.58 8.59
CA CYS A 173 -16.28 8.49 7.92
C CYS A 173 -16.04 8.02 6.49
N ILE A 174 -16.25 8.89 5.50
CA ILE A 174 -16.04 8.55 4.08
C ILE A 174 -14.92 9.41 3.51
N TYR A 175 -13.86 8.74 3.06
CA TYR A 175 -12.78 9.35 2.31
C TYR A 175 -12.83 8.90 0.85
N GLU A 176 -12.76 9.86 -0.05
CA GLU A 176 -12.50 9.61 -1.46
C GLU A 176 -10.99 9.67 -1.68
N VAL A 177 -10.39 8.49 -1.90
CA VAL A 177 -8.94 8.35 -2.02
C VAL A 177 -8.46 8.94 -3.34
N GLN A 178 -7.67 10.00 -3.25
CA GLN A 178 -6.99 10.59 -4.38
C GLN A 178 -5.70 9.82 -4.67
N GLN A 179 -5.48 9.50 -5.93
CA GLN A 179 -4.21 8.93 -6.38
C GLN A 179 -3.08 9.93 -6.15
N SER A 180 -2.00 9.49 -5.52
CA SER A 180 -0.82 10.29 -5.23
C SER A 180 0.43 9.52 -5.64
N VAL A 181 1.11 10.00 -6.66
CA VAL A 181 2.39 9.40 -7.10
C VAL A 181 3.47 9.53 -6.03
N PRO A 182 3.65 10.68 -5.36
CA PRO A 182 4.61 10.78 -4.25
C PRO A 182 4.35 9.77 -3.13
N ASP A 183 3.10 9.62 -2.66
CA ASP A 183 2.75 8.64 -1.62
C ASP A 183 3.06 7.21 -2.08
N TRP A 184 2.76 6.90 -3.34
CA TRP A 184 3.07 5.60 -3.90
C TRP A 184 4.59 5.35 -3.99
N CYS A 185 5.38 6.34 -4.37
CA CYS A 185 6.84 6.22 -4.42
C CYS A 185 7.43 5.95 -3.03
N ILE A 186 6.94 6.63 -1.98
CA ILE A 186 7.35 6.39 -0.59
C ILE A 186 6.98 4.96 -0.15
N TRP A 187 5.78 4.52 -0.48
CA TRP A 187 5.34 3.16 -0.19
C TRP A 187 6.17 2.13 -0.97
N ALA A 188 6.42 2.37 -2.26
CA ALA A 188 7.13 1.49 -3.17
C ALA A 188 8.57 1.23 -2.72
N ASP A 189 9.26 2.27 -2.24
CA ASP A 189 10.62 2.17 -1.70
C ASP A 189 10.68 1.25 -0.45
N LYS A 190 9.64 1.29 0.39
CA LYS A 190 9.52 0.44 1.59
C LYS A 190 9.08 -1.00 1.28
N ASN A 191 8.57 -1.26 0.08
CA ASN A 191 7.96 -2.55 -0.32
C ASN A 191 8.69 -3.21 -1.51
N ASP A 192 10.01 -2.99 -1.61
CA ASP A 192 10.92 -3.65 -2.56
C ASP A 192 10.50 -3.52 -4.04
N VAL A 193 9.79 -2.45 -4.41
CA VAL A 193 9.57 -2.11 -5.81
C VAL A 193 10.90 -1.72 -6.44
N HIS A 194 11.16 -2.18 -7.67
CA HIS A 194 12.45 -1.97 -8.32
C HIS A 194 12.78 -0.48 -8.50
N PRO A 195 13.98 -0.01 -8.10
CA PRO A 195 14.35 1.41 -8.10
C PRO A 195 14.22 2.09 -9.46
N LEU A 196 14.44 1.38 -10.56
CA LEU A 196 14.23 1.92 -11.91
C LEU A 196 12.77 2.34 -12.14
N ILE A 197 11.83 1.56 -11.62
CA ILE A 197 10.40 1.85 -11.73
C ILE A 197 10.03 3.04 -10.86
N ILE A 198 10.54 3.10 -9.63
CA ILE A 198 10.28 4.23 -8.72
C ILE A 198 10.86 5.52 -9.30
N ALA A 199 12.09 5.46 -9.82
CA ALA A 199 12.73 6.61 -10.46
C ALA A 199 11.95 7.10 -11.71
N CYS A 200 11.48 6.18 -12.55
CA CYS A 200 10.63 6.50 -13.68
C CYS A 200 9.29 7.12 -13.23
N ALA A 201 8.66 6.57 -12.20
CA ALA A 201 7.44 7.10 -11.63
C ALA A 201 7.64 8.49 -11.01
N THR A 202 8.74 8.72 -10.30
CA THR A 202 9.08 10.02 -9.72
C THR A 202 9.20 11.10 -10.78
N GLN A 203 9.74 10.76 -11.95
CA GLN A 203 9.95 11.74 -13.04
C GLN A 203 8.73 11.91 -13.95
N HIS A 204 8.01 10.84 -14.25
CA HIS A 204 6.96 10.81 -15.28
C HIS A 204 5.58 10.48 -14.72
N GLY A 205 5.46 10.28 -13.41
CA GLY A 205 4.20 9.86 -12.79
C GLY A 205 3.07 10.84 -13.00
N GLU A 206 3.35 12.14 -12.86
CA GLU A 206 2.37 13.21 -13.06
C GLU A 206 2.17 13.53 -14.57
N ASP A 207 3.09 13.10 -15.43
CA ASP A 207 3.03 13.27 -16.88
C ASP A 207 2.29 12.12 -17.59
N GLY A 208 1.42 11.39 -16.89
CA GLY A 208 0.59 10.34 -17.47
C GLY A 208 1.25 8.95 -17.51
N PHE A 209 2.33 8.72 -16.77
CA PHE A 209 2.89 7.38 -16.62
C PHE A 209 1.90 6.44 -15.92
N PHE A 210 1.13 6.93 -14.95
CA PHE A 210 0.02 6.20 -14.35
C PHE A 210 -1.31 6.58 -14.99
N ALA A 211 -2.18 5.60 -15.20
CA ALA A 211 -3.53 5.84 -15.66
C ALA A 211 -4.43 6.26 -14.49
N GLU A 212 -5.17 7.34 -14.64
CA GLU A 212 -6.13 7.81 -13.65
C GLU A 212 -7.38 6.92 -13.58
N MET A 213 -7.76 6.34 -14.71
CA MET A 213 -8.95 5.50 -14.84
C MET A 213 -8.66 4.28 -15.72
N PRO A 214 -9.36 3.15 -15.49
CA PRO A 214 -9.32 2.02 -16.40
C PRO A 214 -9.76 2.43 -17.81
N PRO A 215 -9.11 1.91 -18.87
CA PRO A 215 -9.54 2.15 -20.24
C PRO A 215 -10.94 1.55 -20.50
N ALA A 216 -11.63 2.07 -21.50
CA ALA A 216 -12.95 1.57 -21.90
C ALA A 216 -12.90 0.18 -22.58
N SER A 217 -11.71 -0.27 -23.00
CA SER A 217 -11.44 -1.55 -23.66
C SER A 217 -10.72 -2.52 -22.70
N TYR A 218 -10.55 -3.77 -23.14
CA TYR A 218 -9.78 -4.79 -22.39
C TYR A 218 -8.25 -4.58 -22.48
N GLU A 219 -7.81 -3.35 -22.59
CA GLU A 219 -6.39 -3.03 -22.65
C GLU A 219 -5.76 -3.00 -21.27
N GLN A 220 -4.50 -3.43 -21.19
CA GLN A 220 -3.71 -3.27 -19.97
C GLN A 220 -3.43 -1.78 -19.74
N TYR A 221 -3.44 -1.37 -18.48
CA TYR A 221 -3.15 0.00 -18.10
C TYR A 221 -2.30 0.07 -16.83
N ASN A 222 -1.52 1.12 -16.72
CA ASN A 222 -0.59 1.29 -15.62
C ASN A 222 -1.31 1.89 -14.39
N SER A 223 -1.75 1.01 -13.48
CA SER A 223 -2.19 1.34 -12.13
C SER A 223 -1.04 1.11 -11.13
N PHE A 224 -1.16 1.61 -9.90
CA PHE A 224 -0.20 1.30 -8.84
C PHE A 224 -0.03 -0.20 -8.60
N ARG A 225 -1.10 -0.97 -8.69
CA ARG A 225 -1.06 -2.43 -8.58
C ARG A 225 -0.32 -3.08 -9.76
N SER A 226 -0.64 -2.70 -10.98
CA SER A 226 -0.06 -3.32 -12.17
C SER A 226 1.43 -3.02 -12.30
N ILE A 227 1.88 -1.81 -11.96
CA ILE A 227 3.31 -1.48 -11.98
C ILE A 227 4.08 -2.20 -10.88
N THR A 228 3.47 -2.41 -9.71
CA THR A 228 4.07 -3.23 -8.64
C THR A 228 4.24 -4.67 -9.10
N ASN A 229 3.27 -5.25 -9.82
CA ASN A 229 3.41 -6.58 -10.41
C ASN A 229 4.51 -6.63 -11.49
N ALA A 230 4.58 -5.62 -12.35
CA ALA A 230 5.62 -5.52 -13.37
C ALA A 230 7.02 -5.44 -12.74
N SER A 231 7.14 -4.81 -11.56
CA SER A 231 8.39 -4.73 -10.80
C SER A 231 8.96 -6.10 -10.46
N VAL A 232 8.11 -7.05 -10.07
CA VAL A 232 8.54 -8.42 -9.75
C VAL A 232 9.19 -9.08 -10.97
N HIS A 233 8.59 -8.93 -12.16
CA HIS A 233 9.15 -9.48 -13.39
C HIS A 233 10.45 -8.80 -13.78
N LEU A 234 10.53 -7.49 -13.65
CA LEU A 234 11.74 -6.73 -13.91
C LEU A 234 12.88 -7.15 -12.97
N THR A 235 12.61 -7.22 -11.67
CA THR A 235 13.58 -7.64 -10.65
C THR A 235 14.11 -9.04 -10.94
N ASN A 236 13.22 -9.99 -11.22
CA ASN A 236 13.62 -11.37 -11.53
C ASN A 236 14.49 -11.46 -12.79
N TYR A 237 14.16 -10.67 -13.82
CA TYR A 237 14.95 -10.62 -15.05
C TYR A 237 16.33 -10.03 -14.81
N LEU A 238 16.43 -8.89 -14.11
CA LEU A 238 17.69 -8.21 -13.84
C LEU A 238 18.58 -9.00 -12.87
N ASN A 239 18.00 -9.69 -11.90
CA ASN A 239 18.77 -10.59 -11.03
C ASN A 239 19.40 -11.76 -11.80
N LYS A 240 18.74 -12.22 -12.85
CA LYS A 240 19.27 -13.33 -13.69
C LYS A 240 20.26 -12.88 -14.74
N HIS A 241 20.10 -11.69 -15.31
CA HIS A 241 20.85 -11.22 -16.48
C HIS A 241 21.83 -10.08 -16.18
N GLY A 242 21.85 -9.57 -14.94
CA GLY A 242 22.61 -8.41 -14.50
C GLY A 242 21.76 -7.14 -14.43
N GLN A 243 22.13 -6.25 -13.53
CA GLN A 243 21.36 -5.01 -13.29
C GLN A 243 21.36 -4.05 -14.48
N ASP A 244 22.37 -4.14 -15.36
CA ASP A 244 22.51 -3.33 -16.57
C ASP A 244 21.94 -4.02 -17.82
N ALA A 245 21.25 -5.15 -17.65
CA ALA A 245 20.67 -5.86 -18.78
C ALA A 245 19.62 -5.01 -19.50
N ASP A 246 19.64 -5.09 -20.84
CA ASP A 246 18.72 -4.38 -21.70
C ASP A 246 17.28 -4.85 -21.52
N ILE A 247 16.41 -3.98 -21.01
CA ILE A 247 14.99 -4.25 -20.78
C ILE A 247 14.11 -4.07 -22.02
N ASN A 248 14.67 -3.56 -23.11
CA ASN A 248 13.96 -3.48 -24.39
C ASN A 248 13.94 -4.82 -25.16
N LYS A 249 14.48 -5.88 -24.57
CA LYS A 249 14.47 -7.23 -25.17
C LYS A 249 13.12 -7.90 -25.09
N GLY A 250 12.81 -8.69 -26.13
CA GLY A 250 11.49 -9.26 -26.38
C GLY A 250 10.84 -10.04 -25.25
N VAL A 251 11.58 -10.68 -24.33
CA VAL A 251 11.01 -11.45 -23.21
C VAL A 251 10.55 -10.51 -22.10
N VAL A 252 11.48 -9.75 -21.51
CA VAL A 252 11.16 -8.88 -20.37
C VAL A 252 10.23 -7.74 -20.77
N LYS A 253 10.40 -7.16 -21.96
CA LYS A 253 9.49 -6.13 -22.47
C LYS A 253 8.06 -6.65 -22.55
N ARG A 254 7.82 -7.86 -23.10
CA ARG A 254 6.49 -8.47 -23.16
C ARG A 254 5.91 -8.74 -21.76
N MET A 255 6.74 -9.18 -20.81
CA MET A 255 6.29 -9.40 -19.42
C MET A 255 5.85 -8.10 -18.74
N ILE A 256 6.59 -7.02 -18.94
CA ILE A 256 6.23 -5.69 -18.40
C ILE A 256 4.97 -5.19 -19.11
N GLU A 257 4.94 -5.24 -20.44
CA GLU A 257 3.83 -4.74 -21.26
C GLU A 257 2.51 -5.47 -20.95
N SER A 258 2.55 -6.76 -20.64
CA SER A 258 1.37 -7.51 -20.23
C SER A 258 0.78 -7.06 -18.88
N ASN A 259 1.52 -6.30 -18.10
CA ASN A 259 1.06 -5.74 -16.82
C ASN A 259 0.63 -4.28 -16.93
N ILE A 260 1.41 -3.43 -17.62
CA ILE A 260 1.25 -1.98 -17.58
C ILE A 260 0.88 -1.34 -18.92
N GLY A 261 0.71 -2.16 -19.96
CA GLY A 261 0.41 -1.69 -21.30
C GLY A 261 1.62 -1.14 -22.05
N SER A 262 1.45 -0.91 -23.35
CA SER A 262 2.54 -0.55 -24.27
C SER A 262 3.11 0.83 -24.00
N VAL A 263 2.24 1.81 -23.71
CA VAL A 263 2.65 3.22 -23.50
C VAL A 263 3.55 3.35 -22.28
N ALA A 264 3.10 2.87 -21.11
CA ALA A 264 3.90 2.93 -19.88
C ALA A 264 5.18 2.09 -19.98
N THR A 265 5.12 0.93 -20.67
CA THR A 265 6.31 0.12 -20.95
C THR A 265 7.33 0.88 -21.79
N GLN A 266 6.88 1.57 -22.84
CA GLN A 266 7.81 2.35 -23.67
C GLN A 266 8.43 3.52 -22.91
N THR A 267 7.66 4.18 -22.04
CA THR A 267 8.18 5.22 -21.13
C THR A 267 9.27 4.65 -20.23
N LEU A 268 9.04 3.50 -19.60
CA LEU A 268 10.03 2.84 -18.75
C LEU A 268 11.28 2.41 -19.53
N VAL A 269 11.11 1.86 -20.74
CA VAL A 269 12.23 1.48 -21.61
C VAL A 269 13.06 2.71 -22.00
N ASN A 270 12.41 3.78 -22.46
CA ASN A 270 13.10 5.02 -22.81
C ASN A 270 13.85 5.61 -21.62
N PHE A 271 13.21 5.61 -20.43
CA PHE A 271 13.85 6.05 -19.21
C PHE A 271 15.07 5.19 -18.83
N SER A 272 15.01 3.89 -19.07
CA SER A 272 16.11 2.98 -18.76
C SER A 272 17.37 3.23 -19.62
N VAL A 273 17.21 3.72 -20.84
CA VAL A 273 18.34 4.07 -21.72
C VAL A 273 19.13 5.27 -21.18
N LEU A 274 18.43 6.17 -20.47
CA LEU A 274 19.06 7.34 -19.86
C LEU A 274 19.95 7.02 -18.66
N ARG A 275 20.02 5.76 -18.21
CA ARG A 275 20.95 5.29 -17.17
C ARG A 275 22.42 5.59 -17.50
N GLU A 276 22.78 5.72 -18.77
CA GLU A 276 24.15 6.05 -19.17
C GLU A 276 24.66 7.37 -18.58
N HIS A 277 23.73 8.23 -18.14
CA HIS A 277 24.03 9.50 -17.48
C HIS A 277 24.01 9.42 -15.93
N VAL A 278 23.86 8.22 -15.37
CA VAL A 278 23.84 8.02 -13.92
C VAL A 278 25.10 7.32 -13.47
N PRO A 279 25.80 7.81 -12.43
CA PRO A 279 26.99 7.16 -11.92
C PRO A 279 26.73 5.72 -11.52
N THR A 280 27.60 4.83 -11.99
CA THR A 280 27.59 3.42 -11.57
C THR A 280 28.12 3.26 -10.14
N GLY A 281 27.76 2.15 -9.48
CA GLY A 281 28.29 1.82 -8.16
C GLY A 281 29.81 1.80 -8.12
N LEU A 282 30.48 1.34 -9.19
CA LEU A 282 31.95 1.34 -9.28
C LEU A 282 32.54 2.76 -9.32
N GLN A 283 31.93 3.67 -10.05
CA GLN A 283 32.36 5.08 -10.11
C GLN A 283 32.19 5.76 -8.75
N ILE A 284 31.05 5.52 -8.09
CA ILE A 284 30.77 6.03 -6.75
C ILE A 284 31.79 5.48 -5.73
N GLN A 285 32.09 4.18 -5.79
CA GLN A 285 33.05 3.55 -4.91
C GLN A 285 34.49 4.03 -5.17
N ALA A 286 34.83 4.40 -6.40
CA ALA A 286 36.14 4.92 -6.73
C ALA A 286 36.41 6.30 -6.10
N ASP A 287 35.43 7.22 -6.18
CA ASP A 287 35.54 8.57 -5.61
C ASP A 287 34.18 9.11 -5.18
N PRO A 288 33.71 8.77 -3.98
CA PRO A 288 32.38 9.16 -3.50
C PRO A 288 32.23 10.67 -3.26
N GLU A 289 33.36 11.39 -3.08
CA GLU A 289 33.35 12.83 -2.78
C GLU A 289 33.28 13.68 -4.06
N MET A 290 33.88 13.21 -5.14
CA MET A 290 33.93 13.95 -6.42
C MET A 290 33.00 13.40 -7.49
N CYS A 291 32.48 12.18 -7.30
CA CYS A 291 31.55 11.57 -8.25
C CYS A 291 30.32 12.47 -8.44
N GLU A 292 29.91 12.65 -9.68
CA GLU A 292 28.83 13.56 -10.08
C GLU A 292 27.51 13.20 -9.37
N ILE A 293 26.79 14.23 -8.90
CA ILE A 293 25.40 14.11 -8.42
C ILE A 293 24.49 14.60 -9.55
N PRO A 294 23.62 13.75 -10.09
CA PRO A 294 22.70 14.16 -11.15
C PRO A 294 21.76 15.29 -10.71
N ASP A 295 21.44 16.21 -11.60
CA ASP A 295 20.49 17.29 -11.30
C ASP A 295 19.04 16.80 -11.20
N ASN A 296 18.69 15.75 -11.96
CA ASN A 296 17.34 15.21 -12.04
C ASN A 296 17.04 14.27 -10.86
N THR A 297 15.90 14.47 -10.21
CA THR A 297 15.46 13.70 -9.05
C THR A 297 15.38 12.18 -9.29
N GLY A 298 14.86 11.76 -10.46
CA GLY A 298 14.81 10.33 -10.83
C GLY A 298 16.22 9.74 -11.00
N TYR A 299 17.15 10.49 -11.55
CA TYR A 299 18.55 10.07 -11.67
C TYR A 299 19.28 10.07 -10.34
N GLN A 300 18.98 11.03 -9.45
CA GLN A 300 19.49 11.00 -8.07
C GLN A 300 19.05 9.72 -7.35
N MET A 301 17.83 9.27 -7.56
CA MET A 301 17.32 8.04 -6.98
C MET A 301 18.06 6.81 -7.53
N LEU A 302 18.31 6.75 -8.84
CA LEU A 302 19.10 5.67 -9.44
C LEU A 302 20.55 5.68 -8.92
N ALA A 303 21.18 6.85 -8.82
CA ALA A 303 22.53 7.01 -8.29
C ALA A 303 22.61 6.59 -6.82
N ALA A 304 21.64 7.00 -6.00
CA ALA A 304 21.54 6.57 -4.61
C ALA A 304 21.38 5.04 -4.48
N ASN A 305 20.56 4.43 -5.33
CA ASN A 305 20.44 2.98 -5.37
C ASN A 305 21.73 2.31 -5.82
N SER A 306 22.45 2.85 -6.81
CA SER A 306 23.75 2.35 -7.23
C SER A 306 24.78 2.42 -6.09
N ALA A 307 24.75 3.48 -5.28
CA ALA A 307 25.57 3.59 -4.08
C ALA A 307 25.23 2.50 -3.05
N VAL A 308 23.94 2.34 -2.71
CA VAL A 308 23.48 1.34 -1.73
C VAL A 308 23.84 -0.09 -2.18
N THR A 309 23.58 -0.43 -3.45
CA THR A 309 23.83 -1.79 -3.97
C THR A 309 25.31 -2.10 -4.15
N SER A 310 26.17 -1.09 -4.26
CA SER A 310 27.62 -1.26 -4.31
C SER A 310 28.27 -1.49 -2.93
N ALA A 311 27.52 -1.33 -1.85
CA ALA A 311 27.98 -1.55 -0.49
C ALA A 311 27.98 -3.05 -0.16
N VAL A 312 29.14 -3.68 -0.30
CA VAL A 312 29.36 -5.12 -0.07
C VAL A 312 30.33 -5.40 1.11
N THR A 313 30.93 -4.35 1.67
CA THR A 313 31.80 -4.37 2.86
C THR A 313 31.53 -3.12 3.70
N ALA A 314 32.05 -3.08 4.94
CA ALA A 314 31.96 -1.89 5.80
C ALA A 314 32.59 -0.64 5.14
N ASP A 315 33.75 -0.76 4.50
CA ASP A 315 34.42 0.34 3.81
C ASP A 315 33.59 0.83 2.60
N SER A 316 33.06 -0.08 1.79
CA SER A 316 32.21 0.29 0.67
C SER A 316 30.86 0.89 1.12
N ALA A 317 30.37 0.52 2.31
CA ALA A 317 29.19 1.13 2.90
C ALA A 317 29.46 2.57 3.35
N ASP A 318 30.60 2.84 3.96
CA ASP A 318 31.01 4.21 4.32
C ASP A 318 31.17 5.10 3.08
N ARG A 319 31.76 4.59 2.01
CA ARG A 319 31.86 5.30 0.72
C ARG A 319 30.49 5.57 0.10
N ALA A 320 29.59 4.60 0.11
CA ALA A 320 28.21 4.79 -0.33
C ALA A 320 27.49 5.85 0.50
N PHE A 321 27.71 5.86 1.82
CA PHE A 321 27.11 6.84 2.73
C PHE A 321 27.60 8.26 2.44
N LEU A 322 28.90 8.45 2.18
CA LEU A 322 29.51 9.73 1.78
C LEU A 322 28.82 10.27 0.51
N TYR A 323 28.64 9.42 -0.50
CA TYR A 323 27.95 9.82 -1.72
C TYR A 323 26.50 10.22 -1.47
N ILE A 324 25.75 9.39 -0.69
CA ILE A 324 24.33 9.63 -0.35
C ILE A 324 24.16 10.97 0.38
N LEU A 325 25.08 11.34 1.28
CA LEU A 325 25.07 12.62 1.97
C LEU A 325 25.15 13.85 1.03
N ARG A 326 25.72 13.69 -0.16
CA ARG A 326 25.84 14.77 -1.16
C ARG A 326 24.59 14.92 -2.02
N ILE A 327 23.68 13.94 -2.04
CA ILE A 327 22.43 14.01 -2.79
C ILE A 327 21.62 15.21 -2.30
N THR A 328 21.09 15.99 -3.27
CA THR A 328 20.40 17.25 -2.98
C THR A 328 18.96 17.08 -2.57
N THR A 329 18.28 16.02 -3.06
CA THR A 329 16.90 15.70 -2.69
C THR A 329 16.88 15.00 -1.33
N ALA A 330 16.35 15.69 -0.30
CA ALA A 330 16.40 15.23 1.08
C ALA A 330 15.77 13.84 1.29
N ASP A 331 14.57 13.61 0.76
CA ASP A 331 13.86 12.34 0.92
C ASP A 331 14.65 11.15 0.34
N ILE A 332 15.28 11.33 -0.82
CA ILE A 332 16.12 10.30 -1.44
C ILE A 332 17.33 10.01 -0.56
N SER A 333 18.00 11.05 -0.07
CA SER A 333 19.17 10.90 0.81
C SER A 333 18.78 10.18 2.10
N ILE A 334 17.68 10.58 2.77
CA ILE A 334 17.21 10.01 4.03
C ILE A 334 16.83 8.52 3.85
N ASN A 335 16.03 8.22 2.87
CA ASN A 335 15.56 6.84 2.64
C ASN A 335 16.72 5.91 2.25
N SER A 336 17.62 6.37 1.39
CA SER A 336 18.80 5.58 0.98
C SER A 336 19.78 5.36 2.13
N ALA A 337 20.01 6.37 2.99
CA ALA A 337 20.84 6.23 4.17
C ALA A 337 20.24 5.23 5.17
N ARG A 338 18.93 5.29 5.44
CA ARG A 338 18.24 4.33 6.31
C ARG A 338 18.32 2.89 5.76
N ARG A 339 18.16 2.73 4.45
CA ARG A 339 18.30 1.44 3.78
C ARG A 339 19.73 0.90 3.91
N LEU A 340 20.72 1.73 3.71
CA LEU A 340 22.12 1.37 3.88
C LEU A 340 22.44 0.98 5.33
N GLN A 341 21.98 1.75 6.32
CA GLN A 341 22.14 1.43 7.74
C GLN A 341 21.52 0.07 8.10
N LYS A 342 20.35 -0.26 7.53
CA LYS A 342 19.73 -1.57 7.71
C LYS A 342 20.59 -2.70 7.14
N ILE A 343 21.18 -2.51 5.96
CA ILE A 343 22.13 -3.48 5.36
C ILE A 343 23.35 -3.64 6.25
N MET A 344 23.93 -2.54 6.75
CA MET A 344 25.08 -2.57 7.65
C MET A 344 24.75 -3.34 8.95
N ALA A 345 23.60 -3.10 9.55
CA ALA A 345 23.16 -3.81 10.76
C ALA A 345 22.95 -5.32 10.51
N LEU A 346 22.40 -5.71 9.36
CA LEU A 346 22.20 -7.12 9.00
C LEU A 346 23.50 -7.89 8.76
N ASN A 347 24.60 -7.19 8.43
CA ASN A 347 25.91 -7.77 8.16
C ASN A 347 26.91 -7.53 9.30
N ASP A 348 26.46 -7.00 10.44
CA ASP A 348 27.31 -6.63 11.59
C ASP A 348 28.46 -5.68 11.23
N TRP A 349 28.25 -4.81 10.23
CA TRP A 349 29.24 -3.79 9.88
C TRP A 349 29.15 -2.61 10.83
N SER A 350 30.29 -2.17 11.35
CA SER A 350 30.32 -0.97 12.19
C SER A 350 30.04 0.28 11.37
N THR A 351 29.10 1.10 11.84
CA THR A 351 28.82 2.41 11.24
C THR A 351 29.88 3.42 11.61
N ASN A 352 30.34 4.21 10.65
CA ASN A 352 31.18 5.37 10.93
C ASN A 352 30.38 6.44 11.68
N SER A 353 30.68 6.61 12.98
CA SER A 353 29.94 7.53 13.87
C SER A 353 29.96 8.98 13.38
N VAL A 354 31.02 9.40 12.67
CA VAL A 354 31.16 10.75 12.12
C VAL A 354 30.15 10.96 10.98
N LEU A 355 30.02 10.00 10.07
CA LEU A 355 29.06 10.08 8.96
C LEU A 355 27.63 10.08 9.46
N VAL A 356 27.30 9.24 10.44
CA VAL A 356 25.98 9.22 11.07
C VAL A 356 25.67 10.56 11.77
N SER A 357 26.66 11.14 12.45
CA SER A 357 26.49 12.45 13.08
C SER A 357 26.25 13.57 12.06
N GLN A 358 26.98 13.57 10.94
CA GLN A 358 26.79 14.51 9.84
C GLN A 358 25.40 14.36 9.20
N PHE A 359 24.95 13.13 9.02
CA PHE A 359 23.62 12.85 8.51
C PHE A 359 22.52 13.39 9.44
N ASN A 360 22.60 13.06 10.72
CA ASN A 360 21.62 13.52 11.72
C ASN A 360 21.61 15.04 11.84
N GLN A 361 22.78 15.70 11.75
CA GLN A 361 22.87 17.15 11.77
C GLN A 361 22.24 17.79 10.52
N LYS A 362 22.49 17.20 9.33
CA LYS A 362 21.96 17.71 8.07
C LYS A 362 20.43 17.62 7.99
N TYR A 363 19.84 16.57 8.58
CA TYR A 363 18.41 16.27 8.46
C TYR A 363 17.66 16.33 9.80
N ALA A 364 18.18 17.06 10.79
CA ALA A 364 17.61 17.15 12.14
C ALA A 364 16.13 17.59 12.18
N GLU A 365 15.67 18.34 11.19
CA GLU A 365 14.28 18.82 11.10
C GLU A 365 13.36 17.83 10.38
N ALA A 366 13.92 16.81 9.69
CA ALA A 366 13.18 15.83 8.88
C ALA A 366 13.21 14.40 9.47
N LEU A 367 13.95 14.19 10.54
CA LEU A 367 14.08 12.92 11.27
C LEU A 367 13.19 12.90 12.51
#